data_8527dbf073253ebe92a70f2a58818e2a
#
_entry.id   8527dbf073253ebe92a70f2a58818e2a
#
_cell.length_a   1.000
_cell.length_b   1.000
_cell.length_c   1.000
_cell.angle_alpha   90.00
_cell.angle_beta   90.00
_cell.angle_gamma   90.00
#
_symmetry.space_group_name_H-M   'P 1'
#
loop_
_entity.id
_entity.type
_entity.pdbx_description
1 polymer ?
#
loop_
_entity_poly.entity_id
_entity_poly.type
_entity_poly.pdbx_seq_one_letter_code
_entity_poly.pdbx_strand_id
1 'polypeptide(L)'
;MILQQLAEARRQGRRMGIYSVCSAHDWVLEAACDQAVEDGSHLLIEATSNQVNHRGGYTGMVPRRFRDRVAEIATSRGLDLSRLILGGDHLGPNPWQHLPAERAMREAEETVRGYVGAGFQKIHLDASMSCLGDPVPLPVETIARRAAALCAAAEAEAGAVRPVYVIGTEVPTPGGATESLKELQVTSREAAAETVAIHQRVFAEAGLESAWTRVIALVVQPGVEFNHTSVVDFDPSRAGHLPALLDELKTLVYEAHSTDYQRPEAYRELVR
;
A
#
# COMPACT_ATOMS: atom_id res chain seq x y z
N MET A 1 -3.10 17.16 1.66
CA MET A 1 -3.19 15.88 2.40
C MET A 1 -1.83 15.60 3.03
N ILE A 2 -1.79 15.07 4.26
CA ILE A 2 -0.52 14.77 4.96
C ILE A 2 0.38 13.82 4.16
N LEU A 3 -0.19 12.81 3.50
CA LEU A 3 0.56 11.84 2.70
C LEU A 3 1.40 12.49 1.59
N GLN A 4 0.90 13.54 0.95
CA GLN A 4 1.65 14.27 -0.08
C GLN A 4 2.82 15.08 0.48
N GLN A 5 2.84 15.33 1.80
CA GLN A 5 3.89 16.10 2.46
C GLN A 5 5.08 15.23 2.86
N LEU A 6 4.96 13.90 2.81
CA LEU A 6 6.03 12.97 3.24
C LEU A 6 7.31 13.17 2.42
N ALA A 7 7.21 13.16 1.09
CA ALA A 7 8.36 13.36 0.21
C ALA A 7 8.96 14.77 0.36
N GLU A 8 8.13 15.80 0.57
CA GLU A 8 8.62 17.17 0.82
C GLU A 8 9.33 17.27 2.16
N ALA A 9 8.78 16.66 3.22
CA ALA A 9 9.41 16.61 4.53
C ALA A 9 10.81 15.96 4.44
N ARG A 10 10.92 14.85 3.72
CA ARG A 10 12.20 14.18 3.48
C ARG A 10 13.20 15.12 2.76
N ARG A 11 12.80 15.78 1.67
CA ARG A 11 13.66 16.73 0.94
C ARG A 11 14.17 17.86 1.82
N GLN A 12 13.40 18.26 2.82
CA GLN A 12 13.76 19.29 3.81
C GLN A 12 14.58 18.72 4.98
N GLY A 13 15.00 17.45 4.93
CA GLY A 13 15.73 16.79 6.01
C GLY A 13 14.88 16.54 7.27
N ARG A 14 13.56 16.69 7.17
CA ARG A 14 12.64 16.38 8.26
C ARG A 14 12.25 14.90 8.23
N ARG A 15 12.45 14.20 9.32
CA ARG A 15 12.00 12.82 9.50
C ARG A 15 10.50 12.82 9.71
N MET A 16 9.78 12.22 8.78
CA MET A 16 8.33 12.15 8.82
C MET A 16 7.89 10.83 8.18
N GLY A 17 7.13 10.07 8.93
CA GLY A 17 6.49 8.84 8.49
C GLY A 17 5.05 8.79 8.98
N ILE A 18 4.29 7.87 8.47
CA ILE A 18 2.97 7.51 8.96
C ILE A 18 2.90 5.99 9.01
N TYR A 19 2.44 5.45 10.13
CA TYR A 19 2.12 4.03 10.17
C TYR A 19 0.75 3.79 9.56
N SER A 20 0.62 2.67 8.87
CA SER A 20 -0.61 2.20 8.28
C SER A 20 -1.11 0.97 9.03
N VAL A 21 -2.34 1.04 9.52
CA VAL A 21 -2.99 -0.07 10.20
C VAL A 21 -3.86 -0.80 9.20
N CYS A 22 -3.33 -1.88 8.61
CA CYS A 22 -4.03 -2.71 7.64
C CYS A 22 -4.81 -3.82 8.36
N SER A 23 -5.95 -3.48 8.95
CA SER A 23 -6.79 -4.41 9.71
C SER A 23 -8.27 -4.07 9.59
N ALA A 24 -9.10 -5.12 9.61
CA ALA A 24 -10.55 -4.99 9.68
C ALA A 24 -11.12 -5.51 11.02
N HIS A 25 -10.26 -5.76 12.02
CA HIS A 25 -10.68 -6.25 13.33
C HIS A 25 -10.95 -5.08 14.27
N ASP A 26 -12.16 -5.05 14.86
CA ASP A 26 -12.62 -3.91 15.68
C ASP A 26 -11.64 -3.54 16.80
N TRP A 27 -11.11 -4.47 17.54
CA TRP A 27 -10.17 -4.17 18.64
C TRP A 27 -8.87 -3.52 18.14
N VAL A 28 -8.39 -3.92 16.97
CA VAL A 28 -7.20 -3.29 16.37
C VAL A 28 -7.51 -1.87 15.95
N LEU A 29 -8.68 -1.65 15.35
CA LEU A 29 -9.15 -0.32 14.94
C LEU A 29 -9.37 0.59 16.16
N GLU A 30 -9.97 0.08 17.22
CA GLU A 30 -10.16 0.81 18.49
C GLU A 30 -8.81 1.22 19.10
N ALA A 31 -7.86 0.28 19.24
CA ALA A 31 -6.54 0.54 19.79
C ALA A 31 -5.76 1.57 18.94
N ALA A 32 -5.86 1.49 17.61
CA ALA A 32 -5.24 2.45 16.70
C ALA A 32 -5.85 3.86 16.86
N CYS A 33 -7.17 3.95 17.03
CA CYS A 33 -7.85 5.23 17.29
C CYS A 33 -7.42 5.82 18.64
N ASP A 34 -7.37 5.00 19.71
CA ASP A 34 -6.93 5.45 21.02
C ASP A 34 -5.50 6.00 20.99
N GLN A 35 -4.59 5.29 20.32
CA GLN A 35 -3.21 5.74 20.18
C GLN A 35 -3.12 7.05 19.38
N ALA A 36 -3.88 7.17 18.28
CA ALA A 36 -3.90 8.40 17.50
C ALA A 36 -4.47 9.60 18.26
N VAL A 37 -5.44 9.38 19.15
CA VAL A 37 -5.98 10.41 20.04
C VAL A 37 -4.92 10.85 21.04
N GLU A 38 -4.24 9.89 21.69
CA GLU A 38 -3.19 10.16 22.68
C GLU A 38 -2.01 10.94 22.07
N ASP A 39 -1.53 10.51 20.90
CA ASP A 39 -0.40 11.12 20.20
C ASP A 39 -0.75 12.46 19.54
N GLY A 40 -2.02 12.78 19.35
CA GLY A 40 -2.44 13.91 18.52
C GLY A 40 -2.09 13.72 17.04
N SER A 41 -1.88 12.49 16.55
CA SER A 41 -1.42 12.18 15.20
C SER A 41 -2.56 11.96 14.20
N HIS A 42 -2.23 11.93 12.90
CA HIS A 42 -3.11 11.36 11.88
C HIS A 42 -3.07 9.84 12.00
N LEU A 43 -4.17 9.20 11.60
CA LEU A 43 -4.31 7.75 11.56
C LEU A 43 -4.64 7.31 10.13
N LEU A 44 -3.83 6.43 9.57
CA LEU A 44 -4.11 5.76 8.30
C LEU A 44 -4.62 4.34 8.57
N ILE A 45 -5.86 4.08 8.21
CA ILE A 45 -6.47 2.75 8.24
C ILE A 45 -6.60 2.23 6.83
N GLU A 46 -6.15 1.00 6.62
CA GLU A 46 -6.20 0.36 5.32
C GLU A 46 -6.91 -1.00 5.38
N ALA A 47 -7.39 -1.44 4.22
CA ALA A 47 -7.86 -2.80 4.03
C ALA A 47 -7.37 -3.34 2.69
N THR A 48 -7.01 -4.63 2.67
CA THR A 48 -6.62 -5.33 1.45
C THR A 48 -7.84 -5.75 0.62
N SER A 49 -7.61 -6.03 -0.66
CA SER A 49 -8.64 -6.61 -1.53
C SER A 49 -9.19 -7.97 -1.04
N ASN A 50 -8.43 -8.71 -0.23
CA ASN A 50 -8.92 -9.94 0.41
C ASN A 50 -9.86 -9.66 1.59
N GLN A 51 -9.58 -8.61 2.36
CA GLN A 51 -10.39 -8.23 3.52
C GLN A 51 -11.71 -7.62 3.09
N VAL A 52 -11.65 -6.65 2.18
CA VAL A 52 -12.76 -5.81 1.73
C VAL A 52 -12.69 -5.67 0.22
N ASN A 53 -13.75 -5.97 -0.48
CA ASN A 53 -13.85 -5.75 -1.93
C ASN A 53 -15.29 -5.54 -2.35
N HIS A 54 -15.55 -5.28 -3.63
CA HIS A 54 -16.91 -5.03 -4.13
C HIS A 54 -17.88 -6.20 -3.92
N ARG A 55 -17.37 -7.42 -3.66
CA ARG A 55 -18.15 -8.63 -3.31
C ARG A 55 -18.18 -8.93 -1.81
N GLY A 56 -17.49 -8.11 -0.99
CA GLY A 56 -17.48 -8.23 0.48
C GLY A 56 -16.17 -8.75 1.07
N GLY A 57 -15.28 -9.39 0.28
CA GLY A 57 -14.07 -10.02 0.83
C GLY A 57 -14.41 -11.07 1.90
N TYR A 58 -13.42 -11.46 2.71
CA TYR A 58 -13.67 -12.41 3.80
C TYR A 58 -14.40 -11.76 5.00
N THR A 59 -14.43 -10.42 5.10
CA THR A 59 -15.13 -9.70 6.18
C THR A 59 -16.65 -9.57 5.91
N GLY A 60 -17.09 -9.83 4.69
CA GLY A 60 -18.45 -9.55 4.24
C GLY A 60 -18.74 -8.06 3.99
N MET A 61 -17.70 -7.20 4.01
CA MET A 61 -17.88 -5.75 3.86
C MET A 61 -17.42 -5.27 2.48
N VAL A 62 -18.27 -4.47 1.82
CA VAL A 62 -17.87 -3.65 0.69
C VAL A 62 -17.16 -2.36 1.17
N PRO A 63 -16.36 -1.67 0.35
CA PRO A 63 -15.56 -0.52 0.79
C PRO A 63 -16.34 0.55 1.54
N ARG A 64 -17.55 0.90 1.08
CA ARG A 64 -18.42 1.86 1.76
C ARG A 64 -18.77 1.41 3.17
N ARG A 65 -19.11 0.15 3.36
CA ARG A 65 -19.48 -0.40 4.67
C ARG A 65 -18.27 -0.41 5.62
N PHE A 66 -17.09 -0.75 5.12
CA PHE A 66 -15.86 -0.70 5.91
C PHE A 66 -15.53 0.73 6.33
N ARG A 67 -15.58 1.71 5.40
CA ARG A 67 -15.42 3.14 5.74
C ARG A 67 -16.36 3.57 6.87
N ASP A 68 -17.65 3.24 6.74
CA ASP A 68 -18.66 3.63 7.73
C ASP A 68 -18.35 3.01 9.09
N ARG A 69 -17.94 1.73 9.11
CA ARG A 69 -17.52 1.03 10.34
C ARG A 69 -16.31 1.69 11.00
N VAL A 70 -15.28 2.01 10.23
CA VAL A 70 -14.09 2.72 10.75
C VAL A 70 -14.45 4.10 11.30
N ALA A 71 -15.30 4.84 10.61
CA ALA A 71 -15.75 6.15 11.07
C ALA A 71 -16.60 6.08 12.37
N GLU A 72 -17.45 5.05 12.51
CA GLU A 72 -18.20 4.76 13.75
C GLU A 72 -17.24 4.53 14.93
N ILE A 73 -16.24 3.66 14.73
CA ILE A 73 -15.22 3.33 15.74
C ILE A 73 -14.43 4.61 16.09
N ALA A 74 -13.89 5.30 15.09
CA ALA A 74 -13.11 6.52 15.28
C ALA A 74 -13.87 7.57 16.10
N THR A 75 -15.14 7.80 15.76
CA THR A 75 -16.02 8.74 16.48
C THR A 75 -16.24 8.29 17.92
N SER A 76 -16.51 6.99 18.15
CA SER A 76 -16.75 6.44 19.49
C SER A 76 -15.53 6.54 20.40
N ARG A 77 -14.31 6.52 19.80
CA ARG A 77 -13.03 6.65 20.51
C ARG A 77 -12.56 8.12 20.62
N GLY A 78 -13.34 9.09 20.11
CA GLY A 78 -13.02 10.51 20.19
C GLY A 78 -11.97 11.01 19.18
N LEU A 79 -11.68 10.23 18.14
CA LEU A 79 -10.80 10.66 17.06
C LEU A 79 -11.56 11.64 16.14
N ASP A 80 -10.98 12.81 15.89
CA ASP A 80 -11.48 13.74 14.88
C ASP A 80 -11.32 13.11 13.49
N LEU A 81 -12.44 12.97 12.77
CA LEU A 81 -12.45 12.35 11.43
C LEU A 81 -11.61 13.12 10.40
N SER A 82 -11.30 14.38 10.63
CA SER A 82 -10.35 15.13 9.78
C SER A 82 -8.91 14.60 9.86
N ARG A 83 -8.60 13.83 10.90
CA ARG A 83 -7.31 13.18 11.12
C ARG A 83 -7.30 11.71 10.63
N LEU A 84 -8.47 11.16 10.29
CA LEU A 84 -8.60 9.81 9.75
C LEU A 84 -8.34 9.82 8.24
N ILE A 85 -7.45 8.96 7.80
CA ILE A 85 -7.15 8.70 6.40
C ILE A 85 -7.51 7.25 6.10
N LEU A 86 -8.18 7.01 4.98
CA LEU A 86 -8.51 5.66 4.56
C LEU A 86 -7.70 5.28 3.32
N GLY A 87 -7.15 4.08 3.32
CA GLY A 87 -6.39 3.51 2.21
C GLY A 87 -6.86 2.12 1.82
N GLY A 88 -6.65 1.80 0.56
CA GLY A 88 -6.74 0.44 0.06
C GLY A 88 -5.33 -0.09 -0.16
N ASP A 89 -5.03 -1.21 0.48
CA ASP A 89 -3.74 -1.87 0.42
C ASP A 89 -3.82 -3.13 -0.45
N HIS A 90 -2.78 -3.42 -1.21
CA HIS A 90 -2.74 -4.56 -2.15
C HIS A 90 -4.03 -4.66 -3.00
N LEU A 91 -4.47 -3.53 -3.58
CA LEU A 91 -5.63 -3.54 -4.46
C LEU A 91 -5.23 -4.07 -5.84
N GLY A 92 -5.66 -5.29 -6.13
CA GLY A 92 -5.31 -6.01 -7.34
C GLY A 92 -6.03 -7.33 -7.49
N PRO A 93 -5.58 -8.20 -8.40
CA PRO A 93 -6.28 -9.42 -8.79
C PRO A 93 -6.17 -10.57 -7.77
N ASN A 94 -5.44 -10.41 -6.67
CA ASN A 94 -5.11 -11.48 -5.72
C ASN A 94 -6.34 -12.35 -5.31
N PRO A 95 -7.51 -11.80 -4.92
CA PRO A 95 -8.66 -12.63 -4.55
C PRO A 95 -9.18 -13.49 -5.71
N TRP A 96 -8.87 -13.13 -6.94
CA TRP A 96 -9.36 -13.75 -8.17
C TRP A 96 -8.25 -14.39 -9.02
N GLN A 97 -7.05 -14.60 -8.46
CA GLN A 97 -5.91 -15.18 -9.17
C GLN A 97 -6.18 -16.55 -9.81
N HIS A 98 -7.20 -17.27 -9.31
CA HIS A 98 -7.66 -18.53 -9.87
C HIS A 98 -8.43 -18.38 -11.20
N LEU A 99 -8.74 -17.15 -11.61
CA LEU A 99 -9.38 -16.83 -12.90
C LEU A 99 -8.32 -16.42 -13.93
N PRO A 100 -8.65 -16.52 -15.25
CA PRO A 100 -7.84 -15.91 -16.28
C PRO A 100 -7.64 -14.42 -16.02
N ALA A 101 -6.45 -13.91 -16.35
CA ALA A 101 -5.99 -12.55 -16.03
C ALA A 101 -7.00 -11.45 -16.39
N GLU A 102 -7.60 -11.53 -17.59
CA GLU A 102 -8.59 -10.54 -18.03
C GLU A 102 -9.82 -10.48 -17.10
N ARG A 103 -10.28 -11.63 -16.60
CA ARG A 103 -11.40 -11.68 -15.66
C ARG A 103 -11.00 -11.22 -14.27
N ALA A 104 -9.84 -11.66 -13.79
CA ALA A 104 -9.31 -11.25 -12.49
C ALA A 104 -9.09 -9.74 -12.42
N MET A 105 -8.57 -9.13 -13.50
CA MET A 105 -8.37 -7.69 -13.57
C MET A 105 -9.69 -6.90 -13.61
N ARG A 106 -10.74 -7.37 -14.29
CA ARG A 106 -12.07 -6.72 -14.21
C ARG A 106 -12.61 -6.67 -12.78
N GLU A 107 -12.47 -7.76 -12.02
CA GLU A 107 -12.88 -7.79 -10.61
C GLU A 107 -12.03 -6.82 -9.75
N ALA A 108 -10.74 -6.75 -10.02
CA ALA A 108 -9.84 -5.82 -9.34
C ALA A 108 -10.19 -4.36 -9.64
N GLU A 109 -10.48 -4.01 -10.89
CA GLU A 109 -10.93 -2.68 -11.28
C GLU A 109 -12.23 -2.26 -10.58
N GLU A 110 -13.23 -3.16 -10.51
CA GLU A 110 -14.48 -2.89 -9.78
C GLU A 110 -14.21 -2.68 -8.28
N THR A 111 -13.26 -3.41 -7.70
CA THR A 111 -12.86 -3.19 -6.31
C THR A 111 -12.24 -1.81 -6.14
N VAL A 112 -11.30 -1.42 -7.01
CA VAL A 112 -10.66 -0.10 -6.95
C VAL A 112 -11.70 1.02 -7.09
N ARG A 113 -12.66 0.91 -8.03
CA ARG A 113 -13.78 1.87 -8.14
C ARG A 113 -14.56 1.95 -6.82
N GLY A 114 -14.85 0.80 -6.21
CA GLY A 114 -15.54 0.75 -4.92
C GLY A 114 -14.83 1.50 -3.81
N TYR A 115 -13.49 1.37 -3.73
CA TYR A 115 -12.67 2.10 -2.76
C TYR A 115 -12.70 3.61 -3.02
N VAL A 116 -12.40 4.02 -4.25
CA VAL A 116 -12.37 5.44 -4.62
C VAL A 116 -13.75 6.08 -4.47
N GLY A 117 -14.81 5.43 -4.94
CA GLY A 117 -16.20 5.89 -4.79
C GLY A 117 -16.66 5.95 -3.33
N ALA A 118 -16.05 5.18 -2.43
CA ALA A 118 -16.25 5.27 -1.00
C ALA A 118 -15.42 6.38 -0.32
N GLY A 119 -14.52 7.07 -1.04
CA GLY A 119 -13.72 8.18 -0.53
C GLY A 119 -12.39 7.78 0.09
N PHE A 120 -11.86 6.62 -0.24
CA PHE A 120 -10.51 6.22 0.15
C PHE A 120 -9.48 7.11 -0.55
N GLN A 121 -8.46 7.52 0.18
CA GLN A 121 -7.53 8.58 -0.23
C GLN A 121 -6.16 8.07 -0.66
N LYS A 122 -5.76 6.87 -0.23
CA LYS A 122 -4.54 6.19 -0.63
C LYS A 122 -4.93 4.88 -1.33
N ILE A 123 -4.35 4.60 -2.48
CA ILE A 123 -4.61 3.39 -3.28
C ILE A 123 -3.27 2.75 -3.62
N HIS A 124 -2.98 1.59 -3.04
CA HIS A 124 -1.84 0.77 -3.43
C HIS A 124 -2.26 -0.14 -4.59
N LEU A 125 -1.65 0.09 -5.75
CA LEU A 125 -1.92 -0.60 -7.00
C LEU A 125 -1.03 -1.85 -7.08
N ASP A 126 -1.50 -2.97 -6.51
CA ASP A 126 -0.75 -4.22 -6.53
C ASP A 126 -1.27 -5.18 -7.61
N ALA A 127 -0.52 -5.30 -8.68
CA ALA A 127 -0.81 -6.19 -9.79
C ALA A 127 0.24 -7.30 -9.98
N SER A 128 1.03 -7.59 -8.94
CA SER A 128 2.12 -8.59 -8.97
C SER A 128 1.64 -10.03 -9.03
N MET A 129 0.40 -10.28 -8.62
CA MET A 129 -0.12 -11.64 -8.55
C MET A 129 -0.35 -12.24 -9.93
N SER A 130 0.33 -13.36 -10.19
CA SER A 130 0.06 -14.17 -11.39
C SER A 130 -1.32 -14.80 -11.32
N CYS A 131 -2.11 -14.60 -12.37
CA CYS A 131 -3.44 -15.19 -12.56
C CYS A 131 -3.36 -16.49 -13.35
N LEU A 132 -4.47 -17.19 -13.46
CA LEU A 132 -4.53 -18.43 -14.24
C LEU A 132 -4.04 -18.23 -15.67
N GLY A 133 -2.97 -18.95 -16.03
CA GLY A 133 -2.33 -18.90 -17.36
C GLY A 133 -1.22 -17.85 -17.49
N ASP A 134 -0.96 -17.06 -16.48
CA ASP A 134 0.18 -16.15 -16.45
C ASP A 134 1.50 -16.88 -16.22
N PRO A 135 2.62 -16.32 -16.66
CA PRO A 135 3.94 -16.79 -16.25
C PRO A 135 4.20 -16.52 -14.76
N VAL A 136 5.07 -17.32 -14.15
CA VAL A 136 5.56 -17.14 -12.78
C VAL A 136 7.10 -17.13 -12.81
N PRO A 137 7.74 -16.04 -12.40
CA PRO A 137 7.19 -14.75 -11.97
C PRO A 137 6.55 -13.95 -13.11
N LEU A 138 5.68 -13.00 -12.74
CA LEU A 138 5.06 -12.11 -13.70
C LEU A 138 6.06 -11.04 -14.19
N PRO A 139 6.18 -10.77 -15.50
CA PRO A 139 7.07 -9.71 -15.99
C PRO A 139 6.69 -8.33 -15.44
N VAL A 140 7.69 -7.52 -15.05
CA VAL A 140 7.50 -6.17 -14.49
C VAL A 140 6.67 -5.27 -15.42
N GLU A 141 6.87 -5.40 -16.73
CA GLU A 141 6.07 -4.69 -17.73
C GLU A 141 4.57 -5.03 -17.65
N THR A 142 4.23 -6.31 -17.42
CA THR A 142 2.85 -6.74 -17.25
C THR A 142 2.26 -6.21 -15.95
N ILE A 143 3.04 -6.21 -14.88
CA ILE A 143 2.66 -5.62 -13.58
C ILE A 143 2.33 -4.13 -13.76
N ALA A 144 3.22 -3.38 -14.42
CA ALA A 144 3.02 -1.95 -14.64
C ALA A 144 1.78 -1.65 -15.52
N ARG A 145 1.53 -2.44 -16.57
CA ARG A 145 0.33 -2.30 -17.42
C ARG A 145 -0.96 -2.56 -16.64
N ARG A 146 -0.96 -3.57 -15.78
CA ARG A 146 -2.09 -3.86 -14.89
C ARG A 146 -2.29 -2.76 -13.85
N ALA A 147 -1.22 -2.27 -13.22
CA ALA A 147 -1.27 -1.14 -12.29
C ALA A 147 -1.82 0.13 -12.98
N ALA A 148 -1.44 0.40 -14.22
CA ALA A 148 -1.99 1.51 -14.99
C ALA A 148 -3.50 1.33 -15.28
N ALA A 149 -3.97 0.11 -15.58
CA ALA A 149 -5.40 -0.16 -15.76
C ALA A 149 -6.20 0.06 -14.46
N LEU A 150 -5.68 -0.38 -13.31
CA LEU A 150 -6.27 -0.11 -12.00
C LEU A 150 -6.28 1.40 -11.69
N CYS A 151 -5.20 2.11 -12.00
CA CYS A 151 -5.13 3.56 -11.85
C CYS A 151 -6.17 4.27 -12.74
N ALA A 152 -6.32 3.85 -14.00
CA ALA A 152 -7.33 4.40 -14.89
C ALA A 152 -8.76 4.20 -14.36
N ALA A 153 -9.04 3.02 -13.77
CA ALA A 153 -10.31 2.75 -13.11
C ALA A 153 -10.54 3.67 -11.90
N ALA A 154 -9.49 3.92 -11.09
CA ALA A 154 -9.52 4.84 -9.97
C ALA A 154 -9.78 6.29 -10.42
N GLU A 155 -9.08 6.75 -11.46
CA GLU A 155 -9.22 8.11 -11.99
C GLU A 155 -10.61 8.36 -12.60
N ALA A 156 -11.18 7.36 -13.24
CA ALA A 156 -12.53 7.46 -13.81
C ALA A 156 -13.62 7.60 -12.74
N GLU A 157 -13.41 7.00 -11.55
CA GLU A 157 -14.35 7.06 -10.43
C GLU A 157 -14.12 8.28 -9.52
N ALA A 158 -12.89 8.84 -9.53
CA ALA A 158 -12.51 9.90 -8.60
C ALA A 158 -13.31 11.18 -8.80
N GLY A 159 -13.87 11.70 -7.70
CA GLY A 159 -14.55 12.98 -7.63
C GLY A 159 -13.59 14.18 -7.50
N ALA A 160 -14.02 15.22 -6.76
CA ALA A 160 -13.22 16.42 -6.52
C ALA A 160 -11.92 16.14 -5.75
N VAL A 161 -11.94 15.15 -4.83
CA VAL A 161 -10.74 14.71 -4.11
C VAL A 161 -10.20 13.48 -4.84
N ARG A 162 -9.01 13.62 -5.41
CA ARG A 162 -8.33 12.53 -6.12
C ARG A 162 -7.40 11.79 -5.15
N PRO A 163 -7.32 10.45 -5.25
CA PRO A 163 -6.44 9.65 -4.40
C PRO A 163 -4.96 9.89 -4.74
N VAL A 164 -4.10 9.56 -3.78
CA VAL A 164 -2.67 9.32 -4.01
C VAL A 164 -2.45 7.83 -4.23
N TYR A 165 -1.37 7.50 -4.94
CA TYR A 165 -1.08 6.14 -5.34
C TYR A 165 0.23 5.64 -4.74
N VAL A 166 0.28 4.35 -4.48
CA VAL A 166 1.48 3.58 -4.17
C VAL A 166 1.64 2.52 -5.25
N ILE A 167 2.87 2.32 -5.69
CA ILE A 167 3.26 1.30 -6.66
C ILE A 167 4.31 0.38 -6.07
N GLY A 168 4.59 -0.72 -6.75
CA GLY A 168 5.56 -1.72 -6.31
C GLY A 168 4.92 -2.90 -5.59
N THR A 169 5.68 -3.95 -5.44
CA THR A 169 5.11 -5.26 -5.09
C THR A 169 6.15 -6.17 -4.44
N GLU A 170 7.18 -5.59 -3.87
CA GLU A 170 8.35 -6.31 -3.31
C GLU A 170 8.03 -6.99 -1.96
N VAL A 171 6.77 -7.35 -1.74
CA VAL A 171 6.30 -7.93 -0.50
C VAL A 171 5.64 -9.28 -0.73
N PRO A 172 5.70 -10.19 0.25
CA PRO A 172 4.96 -11.45 0.20
C PRO A 172 3.44 -11.20 0.21
N THR A 173 2.69 -12.24 -0.10
CA THR A 173 1.23 -12.25 -0.05
C THR A 173 0.72 -11.70 1.30
N PRO A 174 -0.35 -10.88 1.32
CA PRO A 174 -0.91 -10.37 2.55
C PRO A 174 -1.19 -11.47 3.59
N GLY A 175 -0.79 -11.23 4.84
CA GLY A 175 -0.92 -12.21 5.94
C GLY A 175 0.40 -12.88 6.34
N GLY A 176 1.52 -12.39 5.84
CA GLY A 176 2.87 -12.85 6.19
C GLY A 176 3.44 -13.88 5.21
N ALA A 177 4.71 -14.21 5.38
CA ALA A 177 5.41 -15.14 4.51
C ALA A 177 4.93 -16.58 4.70
N THR A 178 4.62 -17.24 3.61
CA THR A 178 4.32 -18.69 3.59
C THR A 178 5.59 -19.54 3.38
N GLU A 179 6.72 -18.90 3.02
CA GLU A 179 8.00 -19.54 2.74
C GLU A 179 9.02 -19.32 3.87
N SER A 180 10.19 -19.94 3.73
CA SER A 180 11.26 -19.82 4.71
C SER A 180 11.80 -18.39 4.79
N LEU A 181 11.77 -17.76 5.95
CA LEU A 181 12.33 -16.42 6.20
C LEU A 181 13.86 -16.34 6.04
N LYS A 182 14.54 -17.49 5.84
CA LYS A 182 16.01 -17.54 5.74
C LYS A 182 16.56 -16.94 4.45
N GLU A 183 15.73 -16.80 3.44
CA GLU A 183 16.12 -16.31 2.09
C GLU A 183 15.58 -14.89 1.81
N LEU A 184 15.12 -14.19 2.86
CA LEU A 184 14.60 -12.84 2.70
C LEU A 184 15.67 -11.89 2.13
N GLN A 185 15.41 -11.40 0.92
CA GLN A 185 16.28 -10.45 0.23
C GLN A 185 15.74 -9.04 0.38
N VAL A 186 16.64 -8.09 0.63
CA VAL A 186 16.31 -6.66 0.59
C VAL A 186 16.19 -6.23 -0.87
N THR A 187 15.20 -5.41 -1.19
CA THR A 187 15.03 -4.81 -2.51
C THR A 187 16.32 -4.12 -2.95
N SER A 188 16.87 -4.52 -4.11
CA SER A 188 18.05 -3.85 -4.64
C SER A 188 17.69 -2.46 -5.18
N ARG A 189 18.69 -1.56 -5.19
CA ARG A 189 18.54 -0.23 -5.77
C ARG A 189 18.13 -0.29 -7.24
N GLU A 190 18.72 -1.22 -7.98
CA GLU A 190 18.48 -1.41 -9.41
C GLU A 190 17.05 -1.89 -9.67
N ALA A 191 16.55 -2.87 -8.90
CA ALA A 191 15.18 -3.35 -9.02
C ALA A 191 14.15 -2.25 -8.67
N ALA A 192 14.40 -1.47 -7.61
CA ALA A 192 13.55 -0.35 -7.24
C ALA A 192 13.53 0.74 -8.33
N ALA A 193 14.69 1.12 -8.86
CA ALA A 193 14.80 2.11 -9.93
C ALA A 193 14.11 1.63 -11.23
N GLU A 194 14.31 0.36 -11.61
CA GLU A 194 13.67 -0.25 -12.77
C GLU A 194 12.14 -0.26 -12.63
N THR A 195 11.63 -0.65 -11.46
CA THR A 195 10.19 -0.65 -11.18
C THR A 195 9.59 0.74 -11.40
N VAL A 196 10.21 1.79 -10.84
CA VAL A 196 9.73 3.17 -11.03
C VAL A 196 9.78 3.60 -12.48
N ALA A 197 10.89 3.35 -13.18
CA ALA A 197 11.06 3.75 -14.57
C ALA A 197 10.04 3.09 -15.51
N ILE A 198 9.79 1.78 -15.34
CA ILE A 198 8.82 1.04 -16.13
C ILE A 198 7.40 1.55 -15.85
N HIS A 199 7.02 1.70 -14.58
CA HIS A 199 5.69 2.21 -14.23
C HIS A 199 5.48 3.62 -14.77
N GLN A 200 6.46 4.52 -14.63
CA GLN A 200 6.36 5.88 -15.14
C GLN A 200 6.11 5.92 -16.65
N ARG A 201 6.87 5.14 -17.40
CA ARG A 201 6.71 5.03 -18.87
C ARG A 201 5.33 4.49 -19.24
N VAL A 202 4.91 3.39 -18.59
CA VAL A 202 3.61 2.73 -18.90
C VAL A 202 2.43 3.64 -18.54
N PHE A 203 2.52 4.39 -17.44
CA PHE A 203 1.49 5.38 -17.06
C PHE A 203 1.42 6.51 -18.09
N ALA A 204 2.55 6.99 -18.61
CA ALA A 204 2.57 7.99 -19.68
C ALA A 204 1.97 7.43 -20.98
N GLU A 205 2.32 6.20 -21.38
CA GLU A 205 1.73 5.52 -22.54
C GLU A 205 0.21 5.35 -22.41
N ALA A 206 -0.29 5.24 -21.17
CA ALA A 206 -1.72 5.14 -20.87
C ALA A 206 -2.44 6.50 -20.72
N GLY A 207 -1.75 7.64 -20.88
CA GLY A 207 -2.31 8.98 -20.69
C GLY A 207 -2.60 9.33 -19.22
N LEU A 208 -1.83 8.74 -18.29
CA LEU A 208 -2.00 8.89 -16.85
C LEU A 208 -0.92 9.78 -16.19
N GLU A 209 -0.31 10.71 -16.95
CA GLU A 209 0.74 11.60 -16.45
C GLU A 209 0.26 12.44 -15.25
N SER A 210 -1.00 12.89 -15.28
CA SER A 210 -1.59 13.62 -14.16
C SER A 210 -1.74 12.74 -12.91
N ALA A 211 -2.09 11.46 -13.07
CA ALA A 211 -2.15 10.51 -11.95
C ALA A 211 -0.75 10.20 -11.42
N TRP A 212 0.26 10.09 -12.30
CA TRP A 212 1.65 9.87 -11.91
C TRP A 212 2.18 10.93 -10.94
N THR A 213 1.76 12.19 -11.08
CA THR A 213 2.16 13.25 -10.13
C THR A 213 1.65 13.01 -8.70
N ARG A 214 0.72 12.08 -8.53
CA ARG A 214 0.16 11.66 -7.23
C ARG A 214 0.61 10.26 -6.80
N VAL A 215 1.54 9.65 -7.53
CA VAL A 215 2.30 8.49 -7.02
C VAL A 215 3.26 9.03 -5.96
N ILE A 216 3.07 8.60 -4.72
CA ILE A 216 3.79 9.14 -3.56
C ILE A 216 4.77 8.15 -2.93
N ALA A 217 4.59 6.85 -3.19
CA ALA A 217 5.44 5.85 -2.58
C ALA A 217 5.71 4.66 -3.51
N LEU A 218 6.86 4.04 -3.27
CA LEU A 218 7.27 2.75 -3.82
C LEU A 218 7.34 1.74 -2.68
N VAL A 219 6.66 0.61 -2.85
CA VAL A 219 6.80 -0.53 -1.92
C VAL A 219 8.17 -1.16 -2.10
N VAL A 220 8.85 -1.39 -0.99
CA VAL A 220 10.15 -2.08 -0.94
C VAL A 220 10.18 -3.11 0.18
N GLN A 221 10.98 -4.16 0.00
CA GLN A 221 11.33 -5.08 1.08
C GLN A 221 12.63 -4.60 1.76
N PRO A 222 12.54 -3.98 2.96
CA PRO A 222 13.72 -3.47 3.66
C PRO A 222 14.46 -4.54 4.47
N GLY A 223 14.02 -5.79 4.42
CA GLY A 223 14.57 -6.90 5.19
C GLY A 223 13.79 -7.20 6.47
N VAL A 224 12.51 -6.86 6.51
CA VAL A 224 11.59 -7.20 7.60
C VAL A 224 10.55 -8.20 7.13
N GLU A 225 10.21 -9.15 7.98
CA GLU A 225 9.16 -10.13 7.69
C GLU A 225 8.77 -10.86 8.96
N PHE A 226 7.61 -11.48 8.97
CA PHE A 226 7.18 -12.36 10.05
C PHE A 226 6.40 -13.56 9.50
N ASN A 227 6.37 -14.61 10.28
CA ASN A 227 5.48 -15.75 10.09
C ASN A 227 4.84 -16.15 11.42
N HIS A 228 4.20 -17.31 11.48
CA HIS A 228 3.50 -17.78 12.70
C HIS A 228 4.39 -17.98 13.91
N THR A 229 5.71 -18.08 13.74
CA THR A 229 6.64 -18.50 14.81
C THR A 229 7.87 -17.62 14.96
N SER A 230 8.14 -16.74 14.00
CA SER A 230 9.37 -15.95 13.99
C SER A 230 9.18 -14.59 13.30
N VAL A 231 10.02 -13.66 13.71
CA VAL A 231 10.10 -12.29 13.17
C VAL A 231 11.53 -12.05 12.70
N VAL A 232 11.68 -11.44 11.55
CA VAL A 232 12.95 -10.90 11.06
C VAL A 232 12.98 -9.42 11.42
N ASP A 233 13.82 -9.06 12.38
CA ASP A 233 14.01 -7.68 12.79
C ASP A 233 14.71 -6.85 11.70
N PHE A 234 14.33 -5.59 11.59
CA PHE A 234 14.99 -4.64 10.69
C PHE A 234 16.47 -4.46 11.06
N ASP A 235 17.32 -4.59 10.06
CA ASP A 235 18.76 -4.32 10.15
C ASP A 235 19.11 -3.20 9.15
N PRO A 236 19.36 -1.96 9.64
CA PRO A 236 19.69 -0.83 8.78
C PRO A 236 20.91 -1.06 7.89
N SER A 237 21.85 -1.93 8.33
CA SER A 237 23.06 -2.22 7.54
C SER A 237 22.76 -2.95 6.24
N ARG A 238 21.66 -3.72 6.20
CA ARG A 238 21.21 -4.45 5.01
C ARG A 238 20.48 -3.57 4.00
N ALA A 239 19.78 -2.54 4.48
CA ALA A 239 18.94 -1.65 3.68
C ALA A 239 19.61 -0.30 3.34
N GLY A 240 20.84 -0.08 3.77
CA GLY A 240 21.52 1.22 3.68
C GLY A 240 21.71 1.77 2.26
N HIS A 241 21.52 0.96 1.21
CA HIS A 241 21.57 1.39 -0.19
C HIS A 241 20.24 2.00 -0.68
N LEU A 242 19.10 1.71 -0.04
CA LEU A 242 17.78 2.18 -0.45
C LEU A 242 17.60 3.70 -0.30
N PRO A 243 17.97 4.34 0.82
CA PRO A 243 17.82 5.78 0.98
C PRO A 243 18.47 6.61 -0.12
N ALA A 244 19.63 6.17 -0.64
CA ALA A 244 20.34 6.89 -1.69
C ALA A 244 19.53 6.99 -3.00
N LEU A 245 18.69 6.02 -3.32
CA LEU A 245 17.82 6.08 -4.50
C LEU A 245 16.75 7.17 -4.35
N LEU A 246 16.23 7.41 -3.15
CA LEU A 246 15.24 8.45 -2.93
C LEU A 246 15.76 9.86 -3.21
N ASP A 247 17.08 10.08 -3.18
CA ASP A 247 17.68 11.37 -3.54
C ASP A 247 17.53 11.64 -5.05
N GLU A 248 17.40 10.60 -5.85
CA GLU A 248 17.07 10.67 -7.28
C GLU A 248 15.55 10.72 -7.49
N LEU A 249 14.80 9.92 -6.73
CA LEU A 249 13.33 9.82 -6.77
C LEU A 249 12.68 10.84 -5.81
N LYS A 250 12.90 12.13 -6.06
CA LYS A 250 12.56 13.23 -5.13
C LYS A 250 11.09 13.34 -4.74
N THR A 251 10.19 12.75 -5.50
CA THR A 251 8.73 12.82 -5.27
C THR A 251 8.17 11.63 -4.50
N LEU A 252 8.99 10.61 -4.25
CA LEU A 252 8.58 9.38 -3.61
C LEU A 252 9.14 9.24 -2.19
N VAL A 253 8.46 8.44 -1.40
CA VAL A 253 8.98 7.80 -0.19
C VAL A 253 8.91 6.28 -0.37
N TYR A 254 9.51 5.53 0.55
CA TYR A 254 9.29 4.08 0.61
C TYR A 254 8.09 3.74 1.47
N GLU A 255 7.42 2.66 1.10
CA GLU A 255 6.44 1.97 1.92
C GLU A 255 6.98 0.57 2.24
N ALA A 256 7.03 0.24 3.52
CA ALA A 256 7.46 -1.06 4.00
C ALA A 256 6.27 -1.80 4.59
N HIS A 257 6.09 -3.06 4.19
CA HIS A 257 5.05 -3.94 4.70
C HIS A 257 5.64 -4.95 5.70
N SER A 258 4.79 -5.81 6.29
CA SER A 258 5.20 -6.88 7.22
C SER A 258 6.07 -6.37 8.38
N THR A 259 5.80 -5.14 8.83
CA THR A 259 6.53 -4.52 9.94
C THR A 259 5.95 -4.85 11.32
N ASP A 260 4.96 -5.72 11.36
CA ASP A 260 4.35 -6.20 12.60
C ASP A 260 5.40 -6.85 13.51
N TYR A 261 5.21 -6.71 14.81
CA TYR A 261 6.08 -7.27 15.85
C TYR A 261 7.52 -6.74 15.88
N GLN A 262 7.85 -5.71 15.08
CA GLN A 262 9.15 -5.06 15.19
C GLN A 262 9.30 -4.33 16.51
N ARG A 263 10.53 -4.29 17.01
CA ARG A 263 10.85 -3.53 18.24
C ARG A 263 10.74 -2.02 18.00
N PRO A 264 10.43 -1.20 19.02
CA PRO A 264 10.33 0.26 18.87
C PRO A 264 11.57 0.92 18.26
N GLU A 265 12.76 0.35 18.52
CA GLU A 265 14.02 0.82 17.94
C GLU A 265 14.06 0.59 16.42
N ALA A 266 13.57 -0.56 15.96
CA ALA A 266 13.49 -0.89 14.54
C ALA A 266 12.56 0.05 13.79
N TYR A 267 11.39 0.38 14.34
CA TYR A 267 10.50 1.39 13.75
C TYR A 267 11.16 2.77 13.62
N ARG A 268 11.93 3.20 14.63
CA ARG A 268 12.65 4.48 14.57
C ARG A 268 13.71 4.50 13.48
N GLU A 269 14.36 3.37 13.24
CA GLU A 269 15.35 3.23 12.15
C GLU A 269 14.68 3.17 10.77
N LEU A 270 13.50 2.54 10.64
CA LEU A 270 12.73 2.50 9.38
C LEU A 270 12.31 3.90 8.87
N VAL A 271 12.15 4.88 9.77
CA VAL A 271 11.76 6.26 9.43
C VAL A 271 12.98 7.18 9.20
N ARG A 272 14.20 6.65 9.38
CA ARG A 272 15.45 7.42 9.15
C ARG A 272 15.83 7.48 7.70
#